data_682b53d57dba37deea2293d34a6061a1
#
_entry.id   682b53d57dba37deea2293d34a6061a1
#
_cell.length_a   1.000
_cell.length_b   1.000
_cell.length_c   1.000
_cell.angle_alpha   90.00
_cell.angle_beta   90.00
_cell.angle_gamma   90.00
#
_symmetry.space_group_name_H-M   'P 1'
#
loop_
_entity.id
_entity.type
_entity.pdbx_description
1 polymer ?
#
loop_
_entity_poly.entity_id
_entity_poly.type
_entity_poly.pdbx_seq_one_letter_code
_entity_poly.pdbx_strand_id
1 'polypeptide(L)'
;ATRLAKIADGDRVWHRMGDLGSLDAAGRLFFFGRRVEKVRTADGDLPTESIEPAFRQHPQVFRCALIGIGTAPDQTPTLVVEPRGGHYPADEAAHSRFIAELRDLARVHPQASRVQHIVFQRALPVDVRHNAKIHRLQLAKEWTRRLDR
;
A
#
# COMPACT_ATOMS: atom_id res chain seq x y z
N ALA A 1 -12.90 14.30 -16.93
CA ALA A 1 -12.63 13.95 -15.51
C ALA A 1 -13.79 14.36 -14.59
N THR A 2 -14.42 15.53 -14.78
CA THR A 2 -15.43 16.08 -13.85
C THR A 2 -16.77 15.31 -13.84
N ARG A 3 -17.20 14.75 -14.98
CA ARG A 3 -18.47 14.00 -15.09
C ARG A 3 -18.48 12.69 -14.28
N LEU A 4 -17.35 12.01 -14.17
CA LEU A 4 -17.24 10.75 -13.41
C LEU A 4 -17.13 10.96 -11.89
N ALA A 5 -16.77 12.17 -11.46
CA ALA A 5 -16.60 12.51 -10.05
C ALA A 5 -17.90 13.04 -9.40
N LYS A 6 -18.89 13.44 -10.19
CA LYS A 6 -20.14 13.99 -9.68
C LYS A 6 -21.31 13.09 -10.08
N ILE A 7 -22.15 12.74 -9.12
CA ILE A 7 -23.37 11.95 -9.30
C ILE A 7 -24.55 12.85 -8.93
N ALA A 8 -25.41 13.15 -9.89
CA ALA A 8 -26.63 13.87 -9.63
C ALA A 8 -27.67 12.94 -8.99
N ASP A 9 -28.35 13.42 -7.96
CA ASP A 9 -29.42 12.72 -7.24
C ASP A 9 -30.49 13.75 -6.86
N GLY A 10 -31.47 13.98 -7.76
CA GLY A 10 -32.41 15.07 -7.64
C GLY A 10 -31.72 16.41 -7.54
N ASP A 11 -32.04 17.18 -6.50
CA ASP A 11 -31.43 18.49 -6.22
C ASP A 11 -30.05 18.39 -5.53
N ARG A 12 -29.54 17.19 -5.30
CA ARG A 12 -28.26 16.94 -4.65
C ARG A 12 -27.20 16.50 -5.64
N VAL A 13 -25.94 16.83 -5.33
CA VAL A 13 -24.79 16.36 -6.07
C VAL A 13 -23.83 15.63 -5.11
N TRP A 14 -23.65 14.35 -5.34
CA TRP A 14 -22.66 13.55 -4.63
C TRP A 14 -21.30 13.65 -5.31
N HIS A 15 -20.26 13.87 -4.51
CA HIS A 15 -18.89 13.88 -5.00
C HIS A 15 -18.22 12.54 -4.73
N ARG A 16 -17.85 11.82 -5.79
CA ARG A 16 -17.12 10.55 -5.69
C ARG A 16 -15.65 10.83 -5.38
N MET A 17 -15.24 10.59 -4.15
CA MET A 17 -13.88 10.86 -3.67
C MET A 17 -12.84 9.87 -4.21
N GLY A 18 -13.26 8.71 -4.70
CA GLY A 18 -12.36 7.66 -5.20
C GLY A 18 -11.71 6.84 -4.10
N ASP A 19 -12.30 6.85 -2.92
CA ASP A 19 -11.87 6.07 -1.77
C ASP A 19 -12.60 4.71 -1.73
N LEU A 20 -11.99 3.73 -1.04
CA LEU A 20 -12.58 2.46 -0.69
C LEU A 20 -12.97 2.48 0.78
N GLY A 21 -14.16 2.00 1.07
CA GLY A 21 -14.62 1.87 2.44
C GLY A 21 -15.84 0.95 2.53
N SER A 22 -16.19 0.59 3.75
CA SER A 22 -17.42 -0.12 4.07
C SER A 22 -18.10 0.48 5.30
N LEU A 23 -19.40 0.31 5.38
CA LEU A 23 -20.17 0.60 6.59
C LEU A 23 -20.50 -0.72 7.28
N ASP A 24 -20.35 -0.76 8.58
CA ASP A 24 -20.87 -1.89 9.38
C ASP A 24 -22.36 -1.70 9.74
N ALA A 25 -22.92 -2.69 10.41
CA ALA A 25 -24.32 -2.64 10.85
C ALA A 25 -24.64 -1.50 11.84
N ALA A 26 -23.64 -0.94 12.50
CA ALA A 26 -23.77 0.22 13.39
C ALA A 26 -23.54 1.56 12.67
N GLY A 27 -23.35 1.55 11.34
CA GLY A 27 -23.11 2.75 10.53
C GLY A 27 -21.70 3.33 10.65
N ARG A 28 -20.73 2.58 11.20
CA ARG A 28 -19.34 3.03 11.29
C ARG A 28 -18.65 2.85 9.94
N LEU A 29 -17.96 3.89 9.47
CA LEU A 29 -17.20 3.86 8.23
C LEU A 29 -15.79 3.31 8.47
N PHE A 30 -15.45 2.25 7.74
CA PHE A 30 -14.10 1.72 7.65
C PHE A 30 -13.47 2.18 6.34
N PHE A 31 -12.32 2.83 6.43
CA PHE A 31 -11.57 3.33 5.28
C PHE A 31 -10.47 2.33 4.90
N PHE A 32 -10.37 2.00 3.60
CA PHE A 32 -9.44 1.00 3.07
C PHE A 32 -8.40 1.57 2.10
N GLY A 33 -8.37 2.89 1.93
CA GLY A 33 -7.44 3.56 1.03
C GLY A 33 -8.06 4.00 -0.29
N ARG A 34 -7.23 4.41 -1.23
CA ARG A 34 -7.67 4.87 -2.54
C ARG A 34 -7.98 3.70 -3.48
N ARG A 35 -9.09 3.76 -4.18
CA ARG A 35 -9.52 2.75 -5.16
C ARG A 35 -8.47 2.49 -6.25
N VAL A 36 -7.77 3.54 -6.69
CA VAL A 36 -6.73 3.44 -7.73
C VAL A 36 -5.40 2.88 -7.23
N GLU A 37 -5.19 2.85 -5.92
CA GLU A 37 -3.95 2.38 -5.29
C GLU A 37 -4.04 0.92 -4.79
N LYS A 38 -5.24 0.32 -4.79
CA LYS A 38 -5.39 -1.09 -4.43
C LYS A 38 -4.58 -1.98 -5.37
N VAL A 39 -3.97 -3.01 -4.86
CA VAL A 39 -3.28 -4.02 -5.66
C VAL A 39 -4.30 -5.06 -6.13
N ARG A 40 -4.31 -5.33 -7.42
CA ARG A 40 -5.24 -6.26 -8.05
C ARG A 40 -4.52 -7.57 -8.36
N THR A 41 -4.85 -8.61 -7.63
CA THR A 41 -4.27 -9.95 -7.80
C THR A 41 -5.29 -10.95 -8.33
N ALA A 42 -4.83 -12.09 -8.84
CA ALA A 42 -5.71 -13.18 -9.27
C ALA A 42 -6.65 -13.65 -8.15
N ASP A 43 -6.20 -13.61 -6.89
CA ASP A 43 -6.96 -14.03 -5.71
C ASP A 43 -7.79 -12.89 -5.08
N GLY A 44 -7.96 -11.78 -5.79
CA GLY A 44 -8.74 -10.63 -5.36
C GLY A 44 -7.91 -9.42 -4.96
N ASP A 45 -8.60 -8.32 -4.76
CA ASP A 45 -8.00 -7.00 -4.49
C ASP A 45 -7.43 -6.89 -3.08
N LEU A 46 -6.31 -6.19 -2.96
CA LEU A 46 -5.63 -5.87 -1.71
C LEU A 46 -5.63 -4.35 -1.48
N PRO A 47 -6.51 -3.84 -0.61
CA PRO A 47 -6.53 -2.42 -0.24
C PRO A 47 -5.31 -2.05 0.63
N THR A 48 -4.71 -0.89 0.37
CA THR A 48 -3.47 -0.47 1.02
C THR A 48 -3.61 -0.27 2.54
N GLU A 49 -4.68 0.42 2.96
CA GLU A 49 -4.90 0.72 4.39
C GLU A 49 -5.37 -0.50 5.22
N SER A 50 -5.73 -1.60 4.58
CA SER A 50 -6.01 -2.86 5.28
C SER A 50 -4.73 -3.66 5.59
N ILE A 51 -3.62 -3.34 4.94
CA ILE A 51 -2.39 -4.15 4.94
C ILE A 51 -1.22 -3.40 5.57
N GLU A 52 -0.96 -2.17 5.13
CA GLU A 52 0.19 -1.38 5.59
C GLU A 52 0.25 -1.18 7.12
N PRO A 53 -0.87 -1.02 7.86
CA PRO A 53 -0.83 -0.87 9.31
C PRO A 53 -0.17 -2.03 10.05
N ALA A 54 -0.25 -3.26 9.53
CA ALA A 54 0.41 -4.42 10.11
C ALA A 54 1.93 -4.25 10.15
N PHE A 55 2.50 -3.74 9.06
CA PHE A 55 3.95 -3.55 8.93
C PHE A 55 4.47 -2.28 9.60
N ARG A 56 3.62 -1.24 9.70
CA ARG A 56 3.94 0.00 10.41
C ARG A 56 4.15 -0.19 11.92
N GLN A 57 3.73 -1.33 12.48
CA GLN A 57 3.98 -1.68 13.88
C GLN A 57 5.46 -2.01 14.16
N HIS A 58 6.24 -2.34 13.14
CA HIS A 58 7.66 -2.64 13.31
C HIS A 58 8.44 -1.38 13.71
N PRO A 59 9.23 -1.41 14.81
CA PRO A 59 9.88 -0.20 15.35
C PRO A 59 10.89 0.44 14.38
N GLN A 60 11.49 -0.34 13.50
CA GLN A 60 12.46 0.14 12.52
C GLN A 60 11.80 0.61 11.20
N VAL A 61 10.50 0.42 11.01
CA VAL A 61 9.79 0.94 9.84
C VAL A 61 9.42 2.41 10.07
N PHE A 62 9.91 3.28 9.19
CA PHE A 62 9.48 4.67 9.15
C PHE A 62 8.20 4.83 8.34
N ARG A 63 8.21 4.29 7.11
CA ARG A 63 7.07 4.24 6.20
C ARG A 63 7.07 2.94 5.44
N CYS A 64 5.90 2.53 4.97
CA CYS A 64 5.80 1.47 3.98
C CYS A 64 4.68 1.77 2.99
N ALA A 65 4.77 1.16 1.82
CA ALA A 65 3.76 1.28 0.78
C ALA A 65 3.53 -0.08 0.12
N LEU A 66 2.28 -0.52 0.09
CA LEU A 66 1.88 -1.67 -0.72
C LEU A 66 1.70 -1.21 -2.17
N ILE A 67 2.38 -1.88 -3.09
CA ILE A 67 2.28 -1.66 -4.53
C ILE A 67 2.04 -2.97 -5.26
N GLY A 68 1.43 -2.88 -6.44
CA GLY A 68 1.32 -4.00 -7.37
C GLY A 68 2.39 -3.92 -8.45
N ILE A 69 3.19 -4.96 -8.59
CA ILE A 69 4.16 -5.11 -9.67
C ILE A 69 3.50 -5.89 -10.81
N GLY A 70 3.73 -5.46 -12.05
CA GLY A 70 3.12 -6.07 -13.24
C GLY A 70 1.78 -5.45 -13.61
N THR A 71 1.01 -6.16 -14.43
CA THR A 71 -0.23 -5.67 -15.03
C THR A 71 -1.45 -6.20 -14.30
N ALA A 72 -2.39 -5.31 -13.98
CA ALA A 72 -3.68 -5.72 -13.40
C ALA A 72 -4.48 -6.59 -14.42
N PRO A 73 -5.21 -7.62 -13.94
CA PRO A 73 -5.51 -7.95 -12.54
C PRO A 73 -4.49 -8.87 -11.85
N ASP A 74 -3.41 -9.28 -12.50
CA ASP A 74 -2.47 -10.28 -12.01
C ASP A 74 -1.20 -9.65 -11.43
N GLN A 75 -1.36 -8.60 -10.65
CA GLN A 75 -0.24 -7.91 -10.01
C GLN A 75 0.34 -8.73 -8.85
N THR A 76 1.67 -8.68 -8.72
CA THR A 76 2.39 -9.23 -7.57
C THR A 76 2.41 -8.22 -6.42
N PRO A 77 1.77 -8.56 -5.26
CA PRO A 77 1.74 -7.65 -4.12
C PRO A 77 3.12 -7.52 -3.48
N THR A 78 3.67 -6.31 -3.54
CA THR A 78 5.00 -5.98 -3.07
C THR A 78 4.94 -4.85 -2.04
N LEU A 79 5.55 -5.05 -0.88
CA LEU A 79 5.70 -4.02 0.14
C LEU A 79 7.04 -3.33 -0.03
N VAL A 80 7.03 -2.03 -0.26
CA VAL A 80 8.24 -1.20 -0.23
C VAL A 80 8.36 -0.56 1.13
N VAL A 81 9.45 -0.82 1.82
CA VAL A 81 9.71 -0.34 3.18
C VAL A 81 10.78 0.75 3.16
N GLU A 82 10.49 1.86 3.79
CA GLU A 82 11.45 2.90 4.16
C GLU A 82 11.82 2.69 5.64
N PRO A 83 13.03 2.20 5.92
CA PRO A 83 13.49 2.05 7.30
C PRO A 83 13.71 3.41 7.98
N ARG A 84 13.61 3.45 9.30
CA ARG A 84 14.01 4.63 10.07
C ARG A 84 15.49 4.93 9.87
N GLY A 85 15.88 6.18 10.06
CA GLY A 85 17.28 6.60 9.96
C GLY A 85 18.22 5.69 10.78
N GLY A 86 19.31 5.23 10.13
CA GLY A 86 20.27 4.31 10.72
C GLY A 86 19.89 2.82 10.69
N HIS A 87 18.68 2.45 10.27
CA HIS A 87 18.20 1.05 10.24
C HIS A 87 18.08 0.46 8.82
N TYR A 88 18.65 1.11 7.80
CA TYR A 88 18.72 0.49 6.49
C TYR A 88 19.63 -0.75 6.54
N PRO A 89 19.17 -1.92 6.05
CA PRO A 89 19.96 -3.14 6.13
C PRO A 89 21.35 -2.95 5.50
N ALA A 90 22.41 -3.26 6.29
CA ALA A 90 23.78 -3.02 5.87
C ALA A 90 24.34 -4.17 5.01
N ASP A 91 23.82 -5.37 5.19
CA ASP A 91 24.23 -6.59 4.51
C ASP A 91 23.04 -7.53 4.29
N GLU A 92 23.29 -8.65 3.62
CA GLU A 92 22.27 -9.65 3.29
C GLU A 92 21.69 -10.33 4.54
N ALA A 93 22.46 -10.51 5.58
CA ALA A 93 22.00 -11.12 6.83
C ALA A 93 21.03 -10.17 7.56
N ALA A 94 21.35 -8.88 7.62
CA ALA A 94 20.45 -7.85 8.17
C ALA A 94 19.19 -7.71 7.34
N HIS A 95 19.31 -7.76 6.01
CA HIS A 95 18.19 -7.72 5.07
C HIS A 95 17.22 -8.89 5.30
N SER A 96 17.76 -10.12 5.32
CA SER A 96 16.96 -11.33 5.53
C SER A 96 16.27 -11.35 6.90
N ARG A 97 16.96 -10.91 7.94
CA ARG A 97 16.41 -10.82 9.29
C ARG A 97 15.25 -9.82 9.37
N PHE A 98 15.43 -8.63 8.81
CA PHE A 98 14.37 -7.62 8.79
C PHE A 98 13.12 -8.10 8.01
N ILE A 99 13.31 -8.79 6.88
CA ILE A 99 12.21 -9.42 6.14
C ILE A 99 11.49 -10.47 7.00
N ALA A 100 12.23 -11.32 7.73
CA ALA A 100 11.63 -12.34 8.59
C ALA A 100 10.76 -11.70 9.69
N GLU A 101 11.24 -10.65 10.34
CA GLU A 101 10.48 -9.90 11.36
C GLU A 101 9.21 -9.29 10.79
N LEU A 102 9.26 -8.71 9.59
CA LEU A 102 8.08 -8.18 8.90
C LEU A 102 7.09 -9.29 8.50
N ARG A 103 7.59 -10.45 8.07
CA ARG A 103 6.76 -11.63 7.78
C ARG A 103 6.05 -12.15 9.02
N ASP A 104 6.70 -12.14 10.16
CA ASP A 104 6.09 -12.55 11.43
C ASP A 104 4.93 -11.63 11.83
N LEU A 105 5.07 -10.32 11.66
CA LEU A 105 3.95 -9.39 11.85
C LEU A 105 2.78 -9.64 10.89
N ALA A 106 3.08 -10.03 9.64
CA ALA A 106 2.05 -10.30 8.64
C ALA A 106 1.22 -11.55 8.93
N ARG A 107 1.77 -12.55 9.64
CA ARG A 107 1.13 -13.86 9.86
C ARG A 107 -0.25 -13.79 10.51
N VAL A 108 -0.44 -12.83 11.42
CA VAL A 108 -1.71 -12.66 12.14
C VAL A 108 -2.76 -11.85 11.35
N HIS A 109 -2.39 -11.37 10.17
CA HIS A 109 -3.25 -10.57 9.31
C HIS A 109 -3.49 -11.27 7.97
N PRO A 110 -4.66 -11.85 7.73
CA PRO A 110 -4.92 -12.66 6.52
C PRO A 110 -4.60 -11.95 5.19
N GLN A 111 -4.84 -10.64 5.11
CA GLN A 111 -4.52 -9.89 3.89
C GLN A 111 -3.03 -9.52 3.81
N ALA A 112 -2.38 -9.19 4.93
CA ALA A 112 -0.96 -8.85 4.96
C ALA A 112 -0.07 -10.06 4.64
N SER A 113 -0.49 -11.27 5.03
CA SER A 113 0.21 -12.51 4.70
C SER A 113 0.29 -12.80 3.20
N ARG A 114 -0.56 -12.16 2.39
CA ARG A 114 -0.56 -12.27 0.92
C ARG A 114 0.49 -11.41 0.23
N VAL A 115 1.24 -10.57 0.96
CA VAL A 115 2.37 -9.81 0.42
C VAL A 115 3.47 -10.79 0.01
N GLN A 116 3.82 -10.81 -1.29
CA GLN A 116 4.79 -11.76 -1.83
C GLN A 116 6.23 -11.26 -1.70
N HIS A 117 6.46 -10.00 -2.01
CA HIS A 117 7.79 -9.40 -1.91
C HIS A 117 7.84 -8.28 -0.89
N ILE A 118 8.96 -8.20 -0.18
CA ILE A 118 9.30 -7.08 0.70
C ILE A 118 10.65 -6.55 0.23
N VAL A 119 10.69 -5.26 -0.08
CA VAL A 119 11.88 -4.58 -0.60
C VAL A 119 12.12 -3.29 0.18
N PHE A 120 13.38 -2.84 0.22
CA PHE A 120 13.76 -1.65 0.96
C PHE A 120 14.13 -0.50 0.02
N GLN A 121 13.74 0.70 0.39
CA GLN A 121 14.09 1.94 -0.28
C GLN A 121 14.45 3.00 0.75
N ARG A 122 15.51 3.79 0.51
CA ARG A 122 15.99 4.79 1.48
C ARG A 122 15.01 5.89 1.77
N ALA A 123 14.21 6.28 0.76
CA ALA A 123 13.16 7.28 0.89
C ALA A 123 12.03 6.98 -0.09
N LEU A 124 10.79 6.95 0.38
CA LEU A 124 9.61 6.82 -0.48
C LEU A 124 9.25 8.17 -1.11
N PRO A 125 8.75 8.19 -2.36
CA PRO A 125 8.25 9.41 -2.96
C PRO A 125 6.99 9.89 -2.25
N VAL A 126 7.04 11.07 -1.67
CA VAL A 126 5.92 11.69 -0.93
C VAL A 126 5.58 13.06 -1.47
N ASP A 127 4.34 13.49 -1.28
CA ASP A 127 3.93 14.85 -1.61
C ASP A 127 4.70 15.85 -0.72
N VAL A 128 5.39 16.81 -1.36
CA VAL A 128 6.22 17.83 -0.67
C VAL A 128 5.42 18.70 0.29
N ARG A 129 4.11 18.89 0.04
CA ARG A 129 3.21 19.71 0.85
C ARG A 129 2.59 18.94 2.02
N HIS A 130 2.49 17.62 1.87
CA HIS A 130 1.83 16.73 2.82
C HIS A 130 2.66 15.45 2.96
N ASN A 131 3.76 15.50 3.66
CA ASN A 131 4.75 14.41 3.86
C ASN A 131 4.17 13.02 4.19
N ALA A 132 2.86 12.92 4.39
CA ALA A 132 2.16 11.67 4.65
C ALA A 132 1.67 10.96 3.39
N LYS A 133 1.50 11.66 2.25
CA LYS A 133 0.93 11.08 1.03
C LYS A 133 2.03 10.46 0.16
N ILE A 134 2.12 9.15 0.18
CA ILE A 134 3.06 8.39 -0.67
C ILE A 134 2.50 8.32 -2.10
N HIS A 135 3.35 8.56 -3.11
CA HIS A 135 3.02 8.42 -4.53
C HIS A 135 3.12 6.96 -4.99
N ARG A 136 2.19 6.10 -4.53
CA ARG A 136 2.22 4.64 -4.74
C ARG A 136 2.23 4.24 -6.23
N LEU A 137 1.48 4.94 -7.07
CA LEU A 137 1.45 4.63 -8.52
C LEU A 137 2.78 4.94 -9.21
N GLN A 138 3.49 5.98 -8.79
CA GLN A 138 4.83 6.28 -9.26
C GLN A 138 5.80 5.18 -8.79
N LEU A 139 5.75 4.85 -7.51
CA LEU A 139 6.58 3.83 -6.89
C LEU A 139 6.39 2.45 -7.57
N ALA A 140 5.15 2.07 -7.88
CA ALA A 140 4.85 0.84 -8.61
C ALA A 140 5.53 0.81 -9.99
N LYS A 141 5.44 1.91 -10.76
CA LYS A 141 6.10 2.02 -12.06
C LYS A 141 7.63 1.91 -11.98
N GLU A 142 8.22 2.52 -10.95
CA GLU A 142 9.68 2.48 -10.73
C GLU A 142 10.13 1.05 -10.39
N TRP A 143 9.44 0.36 -9.51
CA TRP A 143 9.79 -0.99 -9.10
C TRP A 143 9.49 -2.04 -10.17
N THR A 144 8.40 -1.91 -10.94
CA THR A 144 8.16 -2.77 -12.12
C THR A 144 9.35 -2.72 -13.07
N ARG A 145 9.84 -1.53 -13.43
CA ARG A 145 11.02 -1.38 -14.32
C ARG A 145 12.31 -1.94 -13.74
N ARG A 146 12.47 -1.99 -12.41
CA ARG A 146 13.66 -2.55 -11.75
C ARG A 146 13.65 -4.07 -11.73
N LEU A 147 12.48 -4.68 -11.61
CA LEU A 147 12.34 -6.13 -11.53
C LEU A 147 12.23 -6.80 -12.89
N ASP A 148 11.88 -6.05 -13.95
CA ASP A 148 11.85 -6.50 -15.34
C ASP A 148 13.26 -6.49 -16.00
N ARG A 149 14.31 -6.08 -15.30
CA ARG A 149 15.71 -6.05 -15.77
C ARG A 149 16.51 -7.23 -15.24
#